data_a43d4d55f52d99d34ee9df3bf7d27b1c
#
_entry.id   a43d4d55f52d99d34ee9df3bf7d27b1c
#
_cell.length_a   1.000
_cell.length_b   1.000
_cell.length_c   1.000
_cell.angle_alpha   90.00
_cell.angle_beta   90.00
_cell.angle_gamma   90.00
#
_symmetry.space_group_name_H-M   'P 1'
#
loop_
_entity.id
_entity.type
_entity.pdbx_description
1 polymer ?
#
loop_
_entity_poly.entity_id
_entity_poly.type
_entity_poly.pdbx_seq_one_letter_code
_entity_poly.pdbx_strand_id
1 'polypeptide(L)'
;AIEARVKAIADDPRVRKALETAEEQVPFAIEEQIALSEIPAPTFHEEERAAELIKRLRAYGLTEITKDAMGNVLARRPGSGTGPAIALAAHMDTVFPAGTDCTVRREGERYIGPGIGDNASGLRNLLQILRSLQAANIETEGDLWFIGSVQEEGEGDICGAKALVKNGI
;
A
#
# COMPACT_ATOMS: atom_id res chain seq x y z
N ALA A 1 6.51 -10.63 -28.75
CA ALA A 1 7.34 -9.85 -27.93
C ALA A 1 6.69 -9.49 -26.58
N ILE A 2 6.47 -8.23 -26.21
CA ILE A 2 5.95 -7.85 -24.89
C ILE A 2 4.52 -8.39 -24.67
N GLU A 3 3.63 -8.19 -25.62
CA GLU A 3 2.23 -8.64 -25.54
C GLU A 3 2.12 -10.15 -25.27
N ALA A 4 2.95 -10.96 -25.94
CA ALA A 4 2.93 -12.41 -25.71
C ALA A 4 3.38 -12.78 -24.28
N ARG A 5 4.32 -12.02 -23.70
CA ARG A 5 4.76 -12.22 -22.31
C ARG A 5 3.69 -11.80 -21.32
N VAL A 6 3.04 -10.65 -21.54
CA VAL A 6 1.94 -10.18 -20.71
C VAL A 6 0.78 -11.17 -20.77
N LYS A 7 0.42 -11.65 -21.96
CA LYS A 7 -0.60 -12.68 -22.12
C LYS A 7 -0.25 -13.97 -21.38
N ALA A 8 0.98 -14.45 -21.49
CA ALA A 8 1.42 -15.66 -20.79
C ALA A 8 1.33 -15.51 -19.26
N ILE A 9 1.65 -14.33 -18.71
CA ILE A 9 1.49 -14.02 -17.28
C ILE A 9 -0.01 -14.01 -16.92
N ALA A 10 -0.83 -13.33 -17.70
CA ALA A 10 -2.27 -13.24 -17.43
C ALA A 10 -2.97 -14.61 -17.53
N ASP A 11 -2.45 -15.51 -18.35
CA ASP A 11 -2.99 -16.86 -18.55
C ASP A 11 -2.49 -17.85 -17.48
N ASP A 12 -1.49 -17.50 -16.66
CA ASP A 12 -1.03 -18.36 -15.55
C ASP A 12 -2.19 -18.56 -14.55
N PRO A 13 -2.53 -19.82 -14.18
CA PRO A 13 -3.63 -20.10 -13.26
C PRO A 13 -3.48 -19.40 -11.90
N ARG A 14 -2.24 -19.20 -11.42
CA ARG A 14 -1.99 -18.53 -10.15
C ARG A 14 -2.28 -17.03 -10.25
N VAL A 15 -1.93 -16.40 -11.39
CA VAL A 15 -2.24 -15.00 -11.64
C VAL A 15 -3.75 -14.82 -11.77
N ARG A 16 -4.45 -15.70 -12.46
CA ARG A 16 -5.92 -15.68 -12.50
C ARG A 16 -6.53 -15.81 -11.11
N LYS A 17 -6.03 -16.73 -10.28
CA LYS A 17 -6.49 -16.88 -8.89
C LYS A 17 -6.23 -15.62 -8.06
N ALA A 18 -5.09 -14.95 -8.24
CA ALA A 18 -4.79 -13.69 -7.57
C ALA A 18 -5.78 -12.57 -7.97
N LEU A 19 -6.12 -12.48 -9.26
CA LEU A 19 -7.10 -11.51 -9.78
C LEU A 19 -8.53 -11.81 -9.29
N GLU A 20 -8.95 -13.07 -9.32
CA GLU A 20 -10.23 -13.50 -8.74
C GLU A 20 -10.31 -13.16 -7.25
N THR A 21 -9.25 -13.45 -6.49
CA THR A 21 -9.18 -13.09 -5.06
C THR A 21 -9.30 -11.58 -4.87
N ALA A 22 -8.66 -10.77 -5.71
CA ALA A 22 -8.76 -9.32 -5.64
C ALA A 22 -10.20 -8.86 -5.88
N GLU A 23 -10.91 -9.45 -6.84
CA GLU A 23 -12.30 -9.14 -7.16
C GLU A 23 -13.25 -9.56 -6.03
N GLU A 24 -13.12 -10.79 -5.52
CA GLU A 24 -13.91 -11.31 -4.40
C GLU A 24 -13.77 -10.48 -3.12
N GLN A 25 -12.57 -9.92 -2.90
CA GLN A 25 -12.25 -9.15 -1.70
C GLN A 25 -12.53 -7.64 -1.82
N VAL A 26 -13.12 -7.15 -2.90
CA VAL A 26 -13.44 -5.72 -3.08
C VAL A 26 -14.21 -5.14 -1.89
N PRO A 27 -15.27 -5.77 -1.34
CA PRO A 27 -15.99 -5.20 -0.20
C PRO A 27 -15.08 -5.00 1.01
N PHE A 28 -14.26 -6.00 1.34
CA PHE A 28 -13.30 -5.94 2.44
C PHE A 28 -12.21 -4.88 2.20
N ALA A 29 -11.71 -4.78 0.97
CA ALA A 29 -10.73 -3.77 0.60
C ALA A 29 -11.27 -2.34 0.75
N ILE A 30 -12.56 -2.12 0.47
CA ILE A 30 -13.23 -0.83 0.71
C ILE A 30 -13.27 -0.52 2.21
N GLU A 31 -13.61 -1.49 3.06
CA GLU A 31 -13.59 -1.32 4.52
C GLU A 31 -12.19 -0.97 5.03
N GLU A 32 -11.16 -1.61 4.50
CA GLU A 32 -9.77 -1.25 4.83
C GLU A 32 -9.40 0.17 4.39
N GLN A 33 -9.83 0.58 3.20
CA GLN A 33 -9.60 1.93 2.69
C GLN A 33 -10.28 2.98 3.58
N ILE A 34 -11.53 2.73 3.98
CA ILE A 34 -12.26 3.60 4.91
C ILE A 34 -11.51 3.70 6.23
N ALA A 35 -11.18 2.57 6.84
CA ALA A 35 -10.50 2.53 8.13
C ALA A 35 -9.13 3.24 8.11
N LEU A 36 -8.38 3.16 7.00
CA LEU A 36 -7.13 3.90 6.83
C LEU A 36 -7.36 5.40 6.61
N SER A 37 -8.41 5.77 5.86
CA SER A 37 -8.75 7.17 5.61
C SER A 37 -9.21 7.90 6.88
N GLU A 38 -9.95 7.21 7.74
CA GLU A 38 -10.49 7.78 8.99
C GLU A 38 -9.44 8.05 10.07
N ILE A 39 -8.20 7.54 9.90
CA ILE A 39 -7.07 7.90 10.77
C ILE A 39 -6.50 9.24 10.27
N PRO A 40 -6.58 10.33 11.05
CA PRO A 40 -5.98 11.60 10.66
C PRO A 40 -4.47 11.45 10.44
N ALA A 41 -3.97 11.98 9.33
CA ALA A 41 -2.55 11.96 9.02
C ALA A 41 -2.15 13.24 8.25
N PRO A 42 -2.18 14.40 8.88
CA PRO A 42 -1.61 15.59 8.26
C PRO A 42 -0.14 15.36 7.92
N THR A 43 0.36 16.00 6.87
CA THR A 43 1.79 15.99 6.55
C THR A 43 2.63 16.31 7.79
N PHE A 44 3.67 15.52 8.05
CA PHE A 44 4.53 15.49 9.26
C PHE A 44 3.91 14.85 10.51
N HIS A 45 2.69 14.30 10.45
CA HIS A 45 1.98 13.68 11.57
C HIS A 45 1.31 12.37 11.15
N GLU A 46 2.06 11.47 10.53
CA GLU A 46 1.57 10.23 9.95
C GLU A 46 1.67 9.01 10.89
N GLU A 47 2.12 9.20 12.13
CA GLU A 47 2.52 8.12 13.04
C GLU A 47 1.40 7.11 13.30
N GLU A 48 0.16 7.58 13.49
CA GLU A 48 -0.97 6.71 13.78
C GLU A 48 -1.35 5.86 12.56
N ARG A 49 -1.38 6.47 11.37
CA ARG A 49 -1.65 5.76 10.12
C ARG A 49 -0.53 4.77 9.79
N ALA A 50 0.73 5.13 10.04
CA ALA A 50 1.87 4.24 9.91
C ALA A 50 1.78 3.03 10.84
N ALA A 51 1.35 3.23 12.09
CA ALA A 51 1.16 2.14 13.05
C ALA A 51 0.05 1.18 12.60
N GLU A 52 -1.06 1.68 12.09
CA GLU A 52 -2.14 0.84 11.55
C GLU A 52 -1.70 0.08 10.29
N LEU A 53 -0.96 0.73 9.38
CA LEU A 53 -0.38 0.06 8.21
C LEU A 53 0.54 -1.10 8.62
N ILE A 54 1.45 -0.86 9.56
CA ILE A 54 2.35 -1.90 10.10
C ILE A 54 1.56 -3.07 10.70
N LYS A 55 0.54 -2.78 11.48
CA LYS A 55 -0.34 -3.79 12.08
C LYS A 55 -0.99 -4.67 11.02
N ARG A 56 -1.52 -4.08 9.92
CA ARG A 56 -2.12 -4.81 8.81
C ARG A 56 -1.12 -5.64 8.03
N LEU A 57 0.05 -5.08 7.71
CA LEU A 57 1.12 -5.81 7.02
C LEU A 57 1.59 -7.02 7.84
N ARG A 58 1.70 -6.89 9.18
CA ARG A 58 1.98 -8.02 10.07
C ARG A 58 0.87 -9.07 10.09
N ALA A 59 -0.38 -8.63 10.15
CA ALA A 59 -1.53 -9.53 10.12
C ALA A 59 -1.59 -10.34 8.81
N TYR A 60 -1.05 -9.78 7.72
CA TYR A 60 -0.87 -10.45 6.44
C TYR A 60 0.49 -11.14 6.30
N GLY A 61 1.14 -11.45 7.42
CA GLY A 61 2.29 -12.35 7.49
C GLY A 61 3.64 -11.76 7.13
N LEU A 62 3.76 -10.45 6.92
CA LEU A 62 5.08 -9.83 6.77
C LEU A 62 5.75 -9.67 8.14
N THR A 63 6.98 -10.14 8.24
CA THR A 63 7.79 -10.09 9.47
C THR A 63 8.92 -9.07 9.38
N GLU A 64 9.43 -8.82 8.19
CA GLU A 64 10.51 -7.86 7.94
C GLU A 64 9.92 -6.47 7.69
N ILE A 65 9.55 -5.77 8.78
CA ILE A 65 8.94 -4.43 8.72
C ILE A 65 9.77 -3.49 9.59
N THR A 66 10.22 -2.40 8.99
CA THR A 66 10.99 -1.34 9.66
C THR A 66 10.41 0.03 9.37
N LYS A 67 10.80 1.02 10.16
CA LYS A 67 10.63 2.44 9.86
C LYS A 67 12.01 3.06 9.65
N ASP A 68 12.17 3.86 8.62
CA ASP A 68 13.37 4.64 8.43
C ASP A 68 13.38 5.91 9.32
N ALA A 69 14.46 6.69 9.24
CA ALA A 69 14.62 7.92 10.02
C ALA A 69 13.60 9.02 9.65
N MET A 70 13.00 8.95 8.45
CA MET A 70 11.95 9.88 8.02
C MET A 70 10.57 9.47 8.52
N GLY A 71 10.39 8.20 8.91
CA GLY A 71 9.10 7.63 9.28
C GLY A 71 8.45 6.78 8.21
N ASN A 72 9.08 6.60 7.03
CA ASN A 72 8.57 5.68 6.03
C ASN A 72 8.48 4.26 6.59
N VAL A 73 7.39 3.58 6.29
CA VAL A 73 7.21 2.16 6.61
C VAL A 73 7.76 1.34 5.45
N LEU A 74 8.70 0.46 5.72
CA LEU A 74 9.29 -0.44 4.74
C LEU A 74 9.00 -1.89 5.15
N ALA A 75 8.25 -2.60 4.35
CA ALA A 75 7.92 -4.00 4.60
C ALA A 75 8.40 -4.86 3.42
N ARG A 76 9.32 -5.78 3.70
CA ARG A 76 9.90 -6.67 2.70
C ARG A 76 9.17 -8.00 2.67
N ARG A 77 8.81 -8.42 1.47
CA ARG A 77 8.42 -9.80 1.15
C ARG A 77 9.56 -10.42 0.35
N PRO A 78 10.30 -11.37 0.93
CA PRO A 78 11.42 -12.02 0.23
C PRO A 78 10.95 -12.71 -1.05
N GLY A 79 11.75 -12.59 -2.09
CA GLY A 79 11.66 -13.39 -3.31
C GLY A 79 12.61 -14.59 -3.27
N SER A 80 12.73 -15.27 -4.40
CA SER A 80 13.67 -16.40 -4.56
C SER A 80 15.16 -15.97 -4.58
N GLY A 81 15.43 -14.66 -4.65
CA GLY A 81 16.76 -14.07 -4.65
C GLY A 81 17.41 -13.93 -6.03
N THR A 82 16.71 -14.22 -7.11
CA THR A 82 17.28 -14.23 -8.48
C THR A 82 16.84 -13.07 -9.37
N GLY A 83 15.81 -12.35 -9.00
CA GLY A 83 15.25 -11.23 -9.77
C GLY A 83 15.54 -9.86 -9.17
N PRO A 84 15.24 -8.78 -9.90
CA PRO A 84 15.33 -7.43 -9.38
C PRO A 84 14.28 -7.20 -8.29
N ALA A 85 14.65 -6.44 -7.27
CA ALA A 85 13.68 -5.97 -6.28
C ALA A 85 12.70 -4.95 -6.90
N ILE A 86 11.45 -4.99 -6.46
CA ILE A 86 10.42 -4.05 -6.87
C ILE A 86 9.85 -3.37 -5.62
N ALA A 87 9.79 -2.05 -5.65
CA ALA A 87 9.14 -1.25 -4.62
C ALA A 87 7.74 -0.81 -5.10
N LEU A 88 6.75 -1.09 -4.27
CA LEU A 88 5.38 -0.63 -4.39
C LEU A 88 5.15 0.39 -3.28
N ALA A 89 4.89 1.64 -3.62
CA ALA A 89 4.78 2.72 -2.65
C ALA A 89 3.43 3.44 -2.73
N ALA A 90 2.92 3.85 -1.57
CA ALA A 90 1.80 4.77 -1.42
C ALA A 90 2.11 5.70 -0.24
N HIS A 91 1.75 6.99 -0.35
CA HIS A 91 1.98 7.89 0.77
C HIS A 91 0.88 7.79 1.83
N MET A 92 1.25 8.14 3.05
CA MET A 92 0.36 8.04 4.21
C MET A 92 -0.25 9.37 4.63
N ASP A 93 0.35 10.47 4.25
CA ASP A 93 -0.11 11.80 4.61
C ASP A 93 -1.26 12.30 3.73
N THR A 94 -1.87 13.37 4.17
CA THR A 94 -2.93 14.10 3.47
C THR A 94 -2.76 15.60 3.67
N VAL A 95 -3.32 16.38 2.73
CA VAL A 95 -3.37 17.85 2.81
C VAL A 95 -4.29 18.40 3.90
N PHE A 96 -5.04 17.56 4.58
CA PHE A 96 -6.03 17.99 5.57
C PHE A 96 -5.35 18.27 6.91
N PRO A 97 -5.63 19.47 7.50
CA PRO A 97 -4.98 19.84 8.76
C PRO A 97 -5.49 19.01 9.95
N ALA A 98 -4.72 19.05 11.04
CA ALA A 98 -5.12 18.43 12.29
C ALA A 98 -6.48 18.93 12.77
N GLY A 99 -7.32 18.02 13.29
CA GLY A 99 -8.69 18.33 13.74
C GLY A 99 -9.74 18.27 12.63
N THR A 100 -9.34 17.95 11.39
CA THR A 100 -10.32 17.66 10.32
C THR A 100 -11.12 16.40 10.69
N ASP A 101 -12.45 16.46 10.52
CA ASP A 101 -13.31 15.28 10.63
C ASP A 101 -13.05 14.37 9.44
N CYS A 102 -12.36 13.26 9.68
CA CYS A 102 -12.01 12.27 8.67
C CYS A 102 -13.09 11.19 8.47
N THR A 103 -14.26 11.31 9.10
CA THR A 103 -15.35 10.33 8.94
C THR A 103 -15.75 10.18 7.48
N VAL A 104 -15.76 8.94 7.02
CA VAL A 104 -16.17 8.60 5.65
C VAL A 104 -17.67 8.39 5.60
N ARG A 105 -18.34 9.05 4.65
CA ARG A 105 -19.78 8.91 4.40
C ARG A 105 -20.02 8.14 3.11
N ARG A 106 -21.06 7.33 3.11
CA ARG A 106 -21.52 6.65 1.90
C ARG A 106 -22.73 7.38 1.31
N GLU A 107 -22.64 7.75 0.05
CA GLU A 107 -23.71 8.35 -0.73
C GLU A 107 -23.97 7.52 -2.00
N GLY A 108 -24.94 6.61 -1.91
CA GLY A 108 -25.20 5.63 -2.97
C GLY A 108 -24.00 4.68 -3.17
N GLU A 109 -23.36 4.76 -4.34
CA GLU A 109 -22.18 3.96 -4.68
C GLU A 109 -20.85 4.69 -4.41
N ARG A 110 -20.91 5.92 -3.85
CA ARG A 110 -19.74 6.74 -3.57
C ARG A 110 -19.39 6.73 -2.10
N TYR A 111 -18.10 6.74 -1.80
CA TYR A 111 -17.55 6.98 -0.49
C TYR A 111 -16.86 8.34 -0.49
N ILE A 112 -17.22 9.19 0.45
CA ILE A 112 -16.78 10.59 0.52
C ILE A 112 -16.16 10.84 1.88
N GLY A 113 -14.90 11.24 1.89
CA GLY A 113 -14.14 11.56 3.09
C GLY A 113 -12.76 12.12 2.75
N PRO A 114 -12.12 12.84 3.68
CA PRO A 114 -10.77 13.37 3.51
C PRO A 114 -9.75 12.27 3.25
N GLY A 115 -8.98 12.38 2.16
CA GLY A 115 -7.89 11.43 1.87
C GLY A 115 -8.33 10.02 1.44
N ILE A 116 -9.65 9.77 1.21
CA ILE A 116 -10.12 8.42 0.84
C ILE A 116 -9.61 7.97 -0.53
N GLY A 117 -9.48 8.90 -1.48
CA GLY A 117 -8.86 8.66 -2.78
C GLY A 117 -7.35 8.82 -2.70
N ASP A 118 -6.92 9.93 -2.15
CA ASP A 118 -5.53 10.36 -2.04
C ASP A 118 -5.10 10.42 -0.55
N ASN A 119 -4.38 9.39 -0.02
CA ASN A 119 -3.99 8.20 -0.77
C ASN A 119 -4.33 6.90 -0.01
N ALA A 120 -5.46 6.88 0.74
CA ALA A 120 -5.92 5.65 1.38
C ALA A 120 -6.19 4.52 0.36
N SER A 121 -6.57 4.90 -0.89
CA SER A 121 -6.73 3.93 -1.98
C SER A 121 -5.41 3.27 -2.36
N GLY A 122 -4.31 4.00 -2.40
CA GLY A 122 -2.97 3.46 -2.65
C GLY A 122 -2.53 2.52 -1.54
N LEU A 123 -2.69 2.92 -0.28
CA LEU A 123 -2.37 2.06 0.87
C LEU A 123 -3.19 0.75 0.85
N ARG A 124 -4.50 0.85 0.57
CA ARG A 124 -5.35 -0.33 0.40
C ARG A 124 -4.88 -1.22 -0.75
N ASN A 125 -4.43 -0.63 -1.87
CA ASN A 125 -3.90 -1.39 -3.00
C ASN A 125 -2.65 -2.18 -2.62
N LEU A 126 -1.73 -1.62 -1.82
CA LEU A 126 -0.57 -2.36 -1.30
C LEU A 126 -1.01 -3.61 -0.53
N LEU A 127 -1.97 -3.47 0.38
CA LEU A 127 -2.50 -4.56 1.19
C LEU A 127 -3.22 -5.60 0.32
N GLN A 128 -4.00 -5.16 -0.66
CA GLN A 128 -4.72 -6.06 -1.57
C GLN A 128 -3.77 -6.87 -2.44
N ILE A 129 -2.72 -6.26 -2.99
CA ILE A 129 -1.69 -6.97 -3.78
C ILE A 129 -1.05 -8.05 -2.92
N LEU A 130 -0.63 -7.72 -1.69
CA LEU A 130 -0.03 -8.68 -0.77
C LEU A 130 -0.95 -9.89 -0.52
N ARG A 131 -2.22 -9.65 -0.18
CA ARG A 131 -3.20 -10.72 0.05
C ARG A 131 -3.43 -11.59 -1.18
N SER A 132 -3.55 -10.96 -2.36
CA SER A 132 -3.78 -11.68 -3.61
C SER A 132 -2.61 -12.58 -3.98
N LEU A 133 -1.38 -12.11 -3.82
CA LEU A 133 -0.17 -12.92 -4.04
C LEU A 133 -0.10 -14.10 -3.09
N GLN A 134 -0.46 -13.91 -1.82
CA GLN A 134 -0.47 -14.98 -0.81
C GLN A 134 -1.55 -16.01 -1.09
N ALA A 135 -2.78 -15.58 -1.36
CA ALA A 135 -3.90 -16.47 -1.64
C ALA A 135 -3.67 -17.36 -2.88
N ALA A 136 -2.90 -16.86 -3.83
CA ALA A 136 -2.53 -17.59 -5.04
C ALA A 136 -1.20 -18.34 -4.93
N ASN A 137 -0.52 -18.30 -3.77
CA ASN A 137 0.82 -18.87 -3.56
C ASN A 137 1.82 -18.44 -4.64
N ILE A 138 1.77 -17.16 -5.03
CA ILE A 138 2.71 -16.59 -5.99
C ILE A 138 4.00 -16.21 -5.27
N GLU A 139 5.10 -16.87 -5.66
CA GLU A 139 6.46 -16.47 -5.31
C GLU A 139 7.02 -15.55 -6.41
N THR A 140 7.77 -14.53 -6.02
CA THR A 140 8.45 -13.63 -6.94
C THR A 140 9.94 -13.96 -7.01
N GLU A 141 10.56 -13.73 -8.16
CA GLU A 141 12.01 -13.94 -8.31
C GLU A 141 12.80 -12.93 -7.47
N GLY A 142 12.39 -11.67 -7.50
CA GLY A 142 12.97 -10.61 -6.69
C GLY A 142 12.11 -10.28 -5.47
N ASP A 143 12.70 -9.54 -4.54
CA ASP A 143 11.99 -9.05 -3.38
C ASP A 143 10.89 -8.05 -3.77
N LEU A 144 9.79 -8.07 -3.03
CA LEU A 144 8.79 -7.03 -3.09
C LEU A 144 8.86 -6.18 -1.81
N TRP A 145 8.96 -4.88 -2.00
CA TRP A 145 8.87 -3.90 -0.93
C TRP A 145 7.51 -3.21 -0.96
N PHE A 146 6.79 -3.27 0.14
CA PHE A 146 5.54 -2.55 0.37
C PHE A 146 5.86 -1.35 1.25
N ILE A 147 5.70 -0.16 0.69
CA ILE A 147 6.20 1.08 1.31
C ILE A 147 5.05 2.03 1.57
N GLY A 148 4.86 2.41 2.84
CA GLY A 148 4.10 3.58 3.22
C GLY A 148 5.03 4.78 3.35
N SER A 149 5.02 5.70 2.38
CA SER A 149 5.86 6.89 2.45
C SER A 149 5.19 8.01 3.24
N VAL A 150 6.01 8.91 3.79
CA VAL A 150 5.57 10.09 4.52
C VAL A 150 5.87 11.36 3.74
N GLN A 151 5.20 12.47 4.09
CA GLN A 151 5.52 13.82 3.62
C GLN A 151 5.52 13.92 2.09
N GLU A 152 4.50 13.35 1.46
CA GLU A 152 4.32 13.51 0.01
C GLU A 152 3.73 14.86 -0.33
N GLU A 153 2.74 15.29 0.46
CA GLU A 153 1.88 16.43 0.20
C GLU A 153 2.49 17.77 0.58
N GLY A 154 2.12 18.79 -0.16
CA GLY A 154 2.36 20.19 0.21
C GLY A 154 3.80 20.52 0.60
N GLU A 155 3.96 21.01 1.83
CA GLU A 155 5.28 21.37 2.38
C GLU A 155 6.20 20.18 2.61
N GLY A 156 5.67 18.96 2.60
CA GLY A 156 6.44 17.72 2.66
C GLY A 156 7.30 17.50 1.42
N ASP A 157 6.87 18.01 0.27
CA ASP A 157 7.63 18.02 -0.99
C ASP A 157 8.24 16.65 -1.33
N ILE A 158 7.45 15.58 -1.14
CA ILE A 158 7.86 14.17 -1.36
C ILE A 158 9.14 13.77 -0.61
N CYS A 159 9.43 14.39 0.54
CA CYS A 159 10.68 14.15 1.29
C CYS A 159 10.89 12.69 1.67
N GLY A 160 9.82 11.97 2.04
CA GLY A 160 9.90 10.54 2.33
C GLY A 160 10.43 9.73 1.15
N ALA A 161 9.85 9.92 -0.03
CA ALA A 161 10.28 9.24 -1.25
C ALA A 161 11.69 9.66 -1.69
N LYS A 162 12.04 10.95 -1.59
CA LYS A 162 13.40 11.45 -1.86
C LYS A 162 14.44 10.77 -0.96
N ALA A 163 14.11 10.57 0.32
CA ALA A 163 15.01 9.89 1.26
C ALA A 163 15.23 8.43 0.88
N LEU A 164 14.18 7.71 0.48
CA LEU A 164 14.27 6.32 0.01
C LEU A 164 15.21 6.20 -1.20
N VAL A 165 15.01 7.05 -2.21
CA VAL A 165 15.86 7.03 -3.42
C VAL A 165 17.32 7.36 -3.09
N LYS A 166 17.55 8.30 -2.17
CA LYS A 166 18.92 8.73 -1.78
C LYS A 166 19.66 7.67 -0.98
N ASN A 167 18.97 6.98 -0.08
CA ASN A 167 19.59 6.06 0.88
C ASN A 167 19.64 4.61 0.35
N GLY A 168 18.91 4.33 -0.70
CA GLY A 168 18.65 2.98 -1.20
C GLY A 168 17.63 2.24 -0.33
N ILE A 169 16.94 1.29 -0.92
CA ILE A 169 16.03 0.36 -0.25
C ILE A 169 16.71 -0.99 -0.11
#